data_4fad300f32ddf269b0c63ea85a2c5f17
#
_entry.id   4fad300f32ddf269b0c63ea85a2c5f17
#
_cell.length_a   1.000
_cell.length_b   1.000
_cell.length_c   1.000
_cell.angle_alpha   90.00
_cell.angle_beta   90.00
_cell.angle_gamma   90.00
#
_symmetry.space_group_name_H-M   'P 1'
#
loop_
_entity.id
_entity.type
_entity.pdbx_description
1 polymer ?
#
loop_
_entity_poly.entity_id
_entity_poly.type
_entity_poly.pdbx_seq_one_letter_code
_entity_poly.pdbx_strand_id
1 'polypeptide(L)'
;MKNFHLAGIIPVHKNDFSFGFEWPDSLMPIASRLTAIERSVMECAWAGCETIWIVCNDDISPVIRHRIGEMVQDPVWLRKLDTHPSMTRKPIPIFYVPVHPKHRDKLDCYGWSIIYGALSIFKIAVKMSKWLVPGRYYVSFPYSVYDPKIVREHRKEISSPKGFCLSYDGKTVRDGEKLGFTFDKNDFINYRRVIRKQGTGLYKTPQVGMYPREKHPVGQRHTARHFPLEKVFASTNVEKSKVIALPWRYNIDSWDEYVKYMSSEHQGLITRPNKLFLSYREWNEIGVDNDE
;
A
#
# COMPACT_ATOMS: atom_id res chain seq x y z
N MET A 1 -24.29 -2.52 15.31
CA MET A 1 -22.83 -2.25 15.23
C MET A 1 -22.53 -1.75 13.85
N LYS A 2 -21.90 -0.57 13.69
CA LYS A 2 -21.35 -0.18 12.38
C LYS A 2 -20.22 -1.16 12.05
N ASN A 3 -20.36 -1.93 10.99
CA ASN A 3 -19.24 -2.74 10.49
C ASN A 3 -18.10 -1.80 10.13
N PHE A 4 -17.00 -1.92 10.88
CA PHE A 4 -15.79 -1.15 10.62
C PHE A 4 -15.06 -1.83 9.47
N HIS A 5 -15.00 -1.16 8.31
CA HIS A 5 -14.31 -1.65 7.13
C HIS A 5 -12.91 -1.02 7.04
N LEU A 6 -11.88 -1.86 7.04
CA LEU A 6 -10.49 -1.47 6.83
C LEU A 6 -10.06 -1.84 5.41
N ALA A 7 -9.60 -0.87 4.63
CA ALA A 7 -9.05 -1.09 3.30
C ALA A 7 -7.52 -0.94 3.32
N GLY A 8 -6.79 -1.93 2.82
CA GLY A 8 -5.35 -1.87 2.65
C GLY A 8 -4.97 -1.13 1.36
N ILE A 9 -3.96 -0.29 1.40
CA ILE A 9 -3.39 0.41 0.23
C ILE A 9 -1.91 0.06 0.14
N ILE A 10 -1.50 -0.46 -1.01
CA ILE A 10 -0.10 -0.79 -1.30
C ILE A 10 0.34 0.09 -2.48
N PRO A 11 1.06 1.19 -2.22
CA PRO A 11 1.61 2.01 -3.28
C PRO A 11 2.84 1.33 -3.87
N VAL A 12 2.76 0.97 -5.15
CA VAL A 12 3.90 0.46 -5.91
C VAL A 12 4.37 1.58 -6.81
N HIS A 13 5.44 2.22 -6.38
CA HIS A 13 6.08 3.25 -7.17
C HIS A 13 7.22 2.63 -7.99
N LYS A 14 7.37 3.07 -9.24
CA LYS A 14 8.61 2.86 -9.97
C LYS A 14 9.62 3.83 -9.39
N ASN A 15 10.38 3.38 -8.43
CA ASN A 15 11.59 4.09 -8.08
C ASN A 15 12.57 3.90 -9.24
N ASP A 16 13.32 4.95 -9.54
CA ASP A 16 14.48 4.83 -10.42
C ASP A 16 15.60 4.07 -9.71
N PHE A 17 15.25 2.92 -9.09
CA PHE A 17 16.25 2.00 -8.57
C PHE A 17 17.01 1.44 -9.76
N SER A 18 18.26 1.76 -9.84
CA SER A 18 19.14 1.19 -10.83
C SER A 18 19.57 -0.23 -10.49
N PHE A 19 18.61 -1.08 -10.07
CA PHE A 19 18.92 -2.51 -9.91
C PHE A 19 19.25 -3.18 -11.25
N GLY A 20 18.86 -2.54 -12.35
CA GLY A 20 19.09 -3.11 -13.68
C GLY A 20 18.27 -4.36 -13.97
N PHE A 21 17.20 -4.60 -13.23
CA PHE A 21 16.30 -5.73 -13.46
C PHE A 21 15.34 -5.45 -14.62
N GLU A 22 15.08 -6.47 -15.41
CA GLU A 22 14.05 -6.43 -16.47
C GLU A 22 12.62 -6.56 -15.92
N TRP A 23 12.45 -6.91 -14.66
CA TRP A 23 11.16 -7.03 -13.99
C TRP A 23 10.93 -5.92 -12.96
N PRO A 24 9.67 -5.69 -12.54
CA PRO A 24 9.35 -4.69 -11.52
C PRO A 24 10.07 -4.95 -10.19
N ASP A 25 10.72 -3.94 -9.62
CA ASP A 25 11.49 -4.05 -8.37
C ASP A 25 10.65 -4.55 -7.19
N SER A 26 9.33 -4.30 -7.21
CA SER A 26 8.40 -4.81 -6.20
C SER A 26 8.29 -6.35 -6.17
N LEU A 27 8.70 -7.02 -7.25
CA LEU A 27 8.79 -8.48 -7.34
C LEU A 27 10.14 -9.03 -6.86
N MET A 28 11.02 -8.20 -6.35
CA MET A 28 12.30 -8.61 -5.78
C MET A 28 12.08 -9.60 -4.62
N PRO A 29 12.77 -10.75 -4.61
CA PRO A 29 12.63 -11.74 -3.55
C PRO A 29 13.23 -11.21 -2.25
N ILE A 30 12.49 -11.30 -1.15
CA ILE A 30 12.96 -10.94 0.21
C ILE A 30 13.11 -12.15 1.12
N ALA A 31 12.50 -13.25 0.74
CA ALA A 31 12.65 -14.55 1.39
C ALA A 31 12.38 -15.67 0.38
N SER A 32 12.57 -16.92 0.78
CA SER A 32 12.25 -18.05 -0.10
C SER A 32 10.78 -17.99 -0.54
N ARG A 33 10.56 -17.90 -1.87
CA ARG A 33 9.24 -17.83 -2.52
C ARG A 33 8.39 -16.60 -2.13
N LEU A 34 8.96 -15.58 -1.51
CA LEU A 34 8.26 -14.38 -1.07
C LEU A 34 8.92 -13.12 -1.67
N THR A 35 8.12 -12.32 -2.38
CA THR A 35 8.55 -11.05 -2.94
C THR A 35 8.18 -9.88 -2.02
N ALA A 36 8.79 -8.72 -2.26
CA ALA A 36 8.54 -7.50 -1.48
C ALA A 36 7.05 -7.12 -1.45
N ILE A 37 6.37 -7.20 -2.61
CA ILE A 37 4.95 -6.88 -2.69
C ILE A 37 4.07 -7.96 -2.02
N GLU A 38 4.44 -9.25 -2.12
CA GLU A 38 3.72 -10.33 -1.42
C GLU A 38 3.76 -10.13 0.09
N ARG A 39 4.89 -9.64 0.63
CA ARG A 39 5.00 -9.27 2.04
C ARG A 39 3.99 -8.18 2.42
N SER A 40 3.85 -7.15 1.60
CA SER A 40 2.89 -6.07 1.87
C SER A 40 1.44 -6.56 1.79
N VAL A 41 1.12 -7.47 0.88
CA VAL A 41 -0.20 -8.11 0.81
C VAL A 41 -0.46 -8.93 2.07
N MET A 42 0.53 -9.71 2.52
CA MET A 42 0.48 -10.48 3.76
C MET A 42 0.29 -9.58 4.98
N GLU A 43 1.01 -8.45 5.03
CA GLU A 43 0.90 -7.45 6.08
C GLU A 43 -0.51 -6.87 6.15
N CYS A 44 -1.10 -6.46 5.01
CA CYS A 44 -2.47 -5.97 4.95
C CYS A 44 -3.49 -7.02 5.42
N ALA A 45 -3.29 -8.29 5.05
CA ALA A 45 -4.15 -9.39 5.50
C ALA A 45 -4.04 -9.59 7.02
N TRP A 46 -2.84 -9.51 7.59
CA TRP A 46 -2.63 -9.59 9.04
C TRP A 46 -3.14 -8.36 9.79
N ALA A 47 -3.08 -7.18 9.19
CA ALA A 47 -3.67 -5.95 9.73
C ALA A 47 -5.20 -6.06 9.89
N GLY A 48 -5.84 -6.99 9.18
CA GLY A 48 -7.29 -7.18 9.19
C GLY A 48 -8.01 -6.41 8.11
N CYS A 49 -7.32 -6.04 7.03
CA CYS A 49 -7.96 -5.43 5.88
C CYS A 49 -9.00 -6.38 5.26
N GLU A 50 -10.15 -5.85 4.91
CA GLU A 50 -11.22 -6.59 4.23
C GLU A 50 -11.12 -6.51 2.71
N THR A 51 -10.37 -5.52 2.22
CA THR A 51 -10.00 -5.36 0.80
C THR A 51 -8.58 -4.84 0.71
N ILE A 52 -7.84 -5.22 -0.34
CA ILE A 52 -6.47 -4.76 -0.58
C ILE A 52 -6.42 -4.10 -1.96
N TRP A 53 -5.78 -2.93 -2.03
CA TRP A 53 -5.72 -2.10 -3.22
C TRP A 53 -4.26 -1.82 -3.58
N ILE A 54 -3.81 -2.39 -4.68
CA ILE A 54 -2.45 -2.21 -5.20
C ILE A 54 -2.48 -1.08 -6.22
N VAL A 55 -1.79 0.01 -5.90
CA VAL A 55 -1.69 1.19 -6.77
C VAL A 55 -0.38 1.12 -7.52
N CYS A 56 -0.42 0.82 -8.79
CA CYS A 56 0.77 0.64 -9.63
C CYS A 56 0.56 1.22 -11.03
N ASN A 57 1.65 1.39 -11.77
CA ASN A 57 1.54 1.78 -13.17
C ASN A 57 0.84 0.70 -13.98
N ASP A 58 0.13 1.10 -15.02
CA ASP A 58 -0.66 0.20 -15.89
C ASP A 58 0.22 -0.77 -16.70
N ASP A 59 1.49 -0.41 -16.98
CA ASP A 59 2.46 -1.27 -17.65
C ASP A 59 2.96 -2.44 -16.79
N ILE A 60 3.13 -2.23 -15.49
CA ILE A 60 3.61 -3.27 -14.56
C ILE A 60 2.45 -4.02 -13.87
N SER A 61 1.26 -3.47 -13.88
CA SER A 61 0.09 -4.04 -13.22
C SER A 61 -0.23 -5.48 -13.66
N PRO A 62 -0.16 -5.86 -14.96
CA PRO A 62 -0.43 -7.22 -15.38
C PRO A 62 0.54 -8.26 -14.80
N VAL A 63 1.83 -7.91 -14.71
CA VAL A 63 2.86 -8.80 -14.15
C VAL A 63 2.66 -9.02 -12.66
N ILE A 64 2.36 -7.93 -11.93
CA ILE A 64 2.05 -8.01 -10.50
C ILE A 64 0.79 -8.85 -10.27
N ARG A 65 -0.27 -8.61 -11.05
CA ARG A 65 -1.52 -9.37 -10.94
C ARG A 65 -1.33 -10.85 -11.25
N HIS A 66 -0.50 -11.19 -12.23
CA HIS A 66 -0.16 -12.58 -12.54
C HIS A 66 0.54 -13.26 -11.36
N ARG A 67 1.42 -12.55 -10.65
CA ARG A 67 2.15 -13.10 -9.50
C ARG A 67 1.30 -13.21 -8.24
N ILE A 68 0.49 -12.20 -7.94
CA ILE A 68 -0.25 -12.08 -6.68
C ILE A 68 -1.63 -12.77 -6.78
N GLY A 69 -2.29 -12.64 -7.94
CA GLY A 69 -3.68 -13.07 -8.10
C GLY A 69 -4.68 -12.01 -7.64
N GLU A 70 -5.94 -12.43 -7.48
CA GLU A 70 -7.05 -11.53 -7.18
C GLU A 70 -7.59 -11.65 -5.75
N MET A 71 -7.10 -12.61 -5.00
CA MET A 71 -7.56 -12.88 -3.63
C MET A 71 -6.42 -13.38 -2.76
N VAL A 72 -6.51 -13.10 -1.48
CA VAL A 72 -5.65 -13.69 -0.44
C VAL A 72 -6.54 -14.20 0.69
N GLN A 73 -6.15 -15.33 1.30
CA GLN A 73 -6.86 -15.85 2.46
C GLN A 73 -6.54 -15.01 3.71
N ASP A 74 -7.54 -14.75 4.56
CA ASP A 74 -7.29 -14.16 5.87
C ASP A 74 -6.53 -15.18 6.75
N PRO A 75 -5.26 -14.90 7.11
CA PRO A 75 -4.43 -15.87 7.83
C PRO A 75 -4.91 -16.14 9.26
N VAL A 76 -5.72 -15.26 9.84
CA VAL A 76 -6.35 -15.48 11.15
C VAL A 76 -7.50 -16.48 11.02
N TRP A 77 -8.24 -16.43 9.93
CA TRP A 77 -9.30 -17.39 9.63
C TRP A 77 -8.74 -18.78 9.27
N LEU A 78 -7.62 -18.84 8.55
CA LEU A 78 -6.97 -20.12 8.24
C LEU A 78 -6.62 -20.90 9.50
N ARG A 79 -6.12 -20.25 10.54
CA ARG A 79 -5.84 -20.90 11.83
C ARG A 79 -7.10 -21.41 12.54
N LYS A 80 -8.23 -20.69 12.38
CA LYS A 80 -9.52 -21.13 12.95
C LYS A 80 -10.08 -22.33 12.18
N LEU A 81 -9.83 -22.43 10.87
CA LEU A 81 -10.26 -23.57 10.07
C LEU A 81 -9.57 -24.88 10.51
N ASP A 82 -8.30 -24.80 10.96
CA ASP A 82 -7.62 -25.99 11.49
C ASP A 82 -8.27 -26.50 12.79
N THR A 83 -8.91 -25.60 13.57
CA THR A 83 -9.63 -25.95 14.80
C THR A 83 -11.14 -26.14 14.62
N HIS A 84 -11.72 -25.53 13.58
CA HIS A 84 -13.15 -25.58 13.26
C HIS A 84 -13.40 -25.75 11.75
N PRO A 85 -13.35 -26.98 11.23
CA PRO A 85 -13.49 -27.27 9.79
C PRO A 85 -14.78 -26.76 9.14
N SER A 86 -15.83 -26.56 9.92
CA SER A 86 -17.14 -26.05 9.44
C SER A 86 -17.15 -24.55 9.10
N MET A 87 -16.10 -23.81 9.42
CA MET A 87 -16.03 -22.38 9.10
C MET A 87 -15.72 -22.17 7.61
N THR A 88 -16.49 -21.32 6.94
CA THR A 88 -16.23 -20.91 5.57
C THR A 88 -14.96 -20.08 5.47
N ARG A 89 -14.17 -20.28 4.41
CA ARG A 89 -13.00 -19.45 4.11
C ARG A 89 -13.41 -17.98 3.93
N LYS A 90 -12.59 -17.06 4.43
CA LYS A 90 -12.78 -15.62 4.21
C LYS A 90 -11.73 -15.10 3.24
N PRO A 91 -12.01 -15.08 1.93
CA PRO A 91 -11.09 -14.46 0.97
C PRO A 91 -11.13 -12.94 1.10
N ILE A 92 -9.97 -12.33 0.97
CA ILE A 92 -9.78 -10.88 0.92
C ILE A 92 -9.52 -10.53 -0.55
N PRO A 93 -10.41 -9.78 -1.22
CA PRO A 93 -10.21 -9.42 -2.62
C PRO A 93 -9.08 -8.39 -2.77
N ILE A 94 -8.31 -8.55 -3.84
CA ILE A 94 -7.22 -7.67 -4.24
C ILE A 94 -7.64 -6.91 -5.49
N PHE A 95 -7.60 -5.60 -5.43
CA PHE A 95 -7.94 -4.71 -6.54
C PHE A 95 -6.68 -3.99 -7.03
N TYR A 96 -6.56 -3.87 -8.34
CA TYR A 96 -5.47 -3.18 -9.00
C TYR A 96 -5.95 -1.81 -9.48
N VAL A 97 -5.28 -0.76 -9.02
CA VAL A 97 -5.59 0.62 -9.39
C VAL A 97 -4.49 1.12 -10.33
N PRO A 98 -4.73 1.11 -11.66
CA PRO A 98 -3.71 1.54 -12.60
C PRO A 98 -3.51 3.05 -12.52
N VAL A 99 -2.24 3.47 -12.45
CA VAL A 99 -1.87 4.87 -12.57
C VAL A 99 -1.90 5.26 -14.04
N HIS A 100 -2.82 6.16 -14.38
CA HIS A 100 -2.99 6.60 -15.76
C HIS A 100 -1.70 7.23 -16.32
N PRO A 101 -1.32 7.03 -17.61
CA PRO A 101 -0.11 7.54 -18.23
C PRO A 101 0.16 9.04 -17.98
N LYS A 102 -0.89 9.88 -17.98
CA LYS A 102 -0.77 11.32 -17.66
C LYS A 102 -0.26 11.64 -16.25
N HIS A 103 -0.16 10.63 -15.36
CA HIS A 103 0.30 10.77 -13.99
C HIS A 103 1.61 10.07 -13.71
N ARG A 104 2.16 9.29 -14.67
CA ARG A 104 3.41 8.55 -14.51
C ARG A 104 4.63 9.42 -14.34
N ASP A 105 4.56 10.66 -14.81
CA ASP A 105 5.63 11.64 -14.75
C ASP A 105 5.69 12.40 -13.41
N LYS A 106 4.93 11.99 -12.40
CA LYS A 106 4.98 12.55 -11.06
C LYS A 106 6.14 11.96 -10.29
N LEU A 107 7.07 12.81 -9.91
CA LEU A 107 8.22 12.45 -9.10
C LEU A 107 7.79 12.21 -7.65
N ASP A 108 8.42 11.23 -6.99
CA ASP A 108 8.07 10.80 -5.64
C ASP A 108 6.56 10.59 -5.47
N CYS A 109 6.09 9.54 -6.09
CA CYS A 109 4.66 9.30 -6.21
C CYS A 109 4.03 8.60 -4.99
N TYR A 110 4.78 8.28 -3.93
CA TYR A 110 4.19 7.58 -2.78
C TYR A 110 3.03 8.33 -2.17
N GLY A 111 3.24 9.60 -1.81
CA GLY A 111 2.18 10.43 -1.24
C GLY A 111 0.99 10.58 -2.18
N TRP A 112 1.26 10.78 -3.48
CA TRP A 112 0.22 10.87 -4.49
C TRP A 112 -0.49 9.53 -4.71
N SER A 113 0.25 8.43 -4.82
CA SER A 113 -0.30 7.09 -5.07
C SER A 113 -1.22 6.63 -3.94
N ILE A 114 -0.85 6.88 -2.69
CA ILE A 114 -1.69 6.56 -1.53
C ILE A 114 -3.02 7.31 -1.60
N ILE A 115 -2.97 8.63 -1.84
CA ILE A 115 -4.18 9.46 -1.92
C ILE A 115 -5.01 9.15 -3.17
N TYR A 116 -4.37 8.81 -4.29
CA TYR A 116 -5.06 8.36 -5.50
C TYR A 116 -5.76 7.01 -5.28
N GLY A 117 -5.09 6.08 -4.60
CA GLY A 117 -5.68 4.81 -4.18
C GLY A 117 -6.91 5.02 -3.29
N ALA A 118 -6.78 5.81 -2.23
CA ALA A 118 -7.89 6.13 -1.33
C ALA A 118 -9.07 6.80 -2.06
N LEU A 119 -8.78 7.71 -3.01
CA LEU A 119 -9.81 8.34 -3.83
C LEU A 119 -10.52 7.33 -4.75
N SER A 120 -9.78 6.40 -5.32
CA SER A 120 -10.33 5.35 -6.19
C SER A 120 -11.24 4.41 -5.41
N ILE A 121 -10.79 3.97 -4.22
CA ILE A 121 -11.58 3.16 -3.28
C ILE A 121 -12.88 3.89 -2.94
N PHE A 122 -12.78 5.15 -2.52
CA PHE A 122 -13.96 5.93 -2.16
C PHE A 122 -14.96 6.05 -3.33
N LYS A 123 -14.48 6.36 -4.54
CA LYS A 123 -15.34 6.49 -5.73
C LYS A 123 -16.05 5.19 -6.08
N ILE A 124 -15.35 4.06 -6.01
CA ILE A 124 -15.91 2.73 -6.30
C ILE A 124 -16.91 2.36 -5.22
N ALA A 125 -16.53 2.49 -3.95
CA ALA A 125 -17.38 2.15 -2.82
C ALA A 125 -18.72 2.94 -2.84
N VAL A 126 -18.66 4.25 -3.10
CA VAL A 126 -19.87 5.09 -3.19
C VAL A 126 -20.78 4.69 -4.35
N LYS A 127 -20.20 4.25 -5.47
CA LYS A 127 -20.97 3.78 -6.64
C LYS A 127 -21.65 2.43 -6.38
N MET A 128 -20.99 1.53 -5.66
CA MET A 128 -21.52 0.20 -5.36
C MET A 128 -22.50 0.24 -4.20
N SER A 129 -22.07 0.77 -3.06
CA SER A 129 -22.91 0.94 -1.87
C SER A 129 -22.20 1.82 -0.84
N LYS A 130 -22.94 2.71 -0.19
CA LYS A 130 -22.42 3.55 0.91
C LYS A 130 -21.85 2.75 2.08
N TRP A 131 -22.30 1.50 2.26
CA TRP A 131 -21.82 0.59 3.31
C TRP A 131 -20.40 0.06 3.07
N LEU A 132 -19.94 0.09 1.82
CA LEU A 132 -18.60 -0.35 1.43
C LEU A 132 -17.54 0.73 1.59
N VAL A 133 -17.92 1.95 1.95
CA VAL A 133 -16.96 3.03 2.18
C VAL A 133 -16.11 2.69 3.41
N PRO A 134 -14.78 2.59 3.25
CA PRO A 134 -13.92 2.24 4.37
C PRO A 134 -14.03 3.23 5.52
N GLY A 135 -14.06 2.72 6.75
CA GLY A 135 -13.94 3.53 7.94
C GLY A 135 -12.51 4.07 8.11
N ARG A 136 -11.53 3.26 7.68
CA ARG A 136 -10.10 3.58 7.68
C ARG A 136 -9.38 2.92 6.52
N TYR A 137 -8.20 3.47 6.24
CA TYR A 137 -7.22 2.93 5.31
C TYR A 137 -5.96 2.54 6.07
N TYR A 138 -5.40 1.38 5.77
CA TYR A 138 -4.07 0.94 6.21
C TYR A 138 -3.11 0.99 5.03
N VAL A 139 -1.94 1.58 5.20
CA VAL A 139 -0.91 1.67 4.16
C VAL A 139 0.24 0.75 4.50
N SER A 140 0.66 -0.07 3.53
CA SER A 140 1.87 -0.90 3.61
C SER A 140 2.80 -0.59 2.45
N PHE A 141 4.10 -0.50 2.74
CA PHE A 141 5.12 -0.14 1.75
C PHE A 141 5.97 -1.37 1.38
N PRO A 142 6.01 -1.79 0.10
CA PRO A 142 6.72 -2.99 -0.32
C PRO A 142 8.21 -3.00 0.02
N TYR A 143 8.87 -1.85 -0.14
CA TYR A 143 10.32 -1.72 0.06
C TYR A 143 10.76 -1.48 1.51
N SER A 144 9.82 -1.38 2.45
CA SER A 144 10.12 -1.29 3.88
C SER A 144 9.96 -2.67 4.51
N VAL A 145 11.07 -3.34 4.77
CA VAL A 145 11.11 -4.72 5.26
C VAL A 145 11.29 -4.74 6.76
N TYR A 146 10.38 -5.37 7.46
CA TYR A 146 10.36 -5.65 8.90
C TYR A 146 9.50 -6.89 9.16
N ASP A 147 9.52 -7.43 10.37
CA ASP A 147 8.70 -8.60 10.70
C ASP A 147 7.21 -8.26 10.70
N PRO A 148 6.43 -8.75 9.72
CA PRO A 148 5.01 -8.47 9.62
C PRO A 148 4.18 -9.15 10.73
N LYS A 149 4.77 -10.03 11.56
CA LYS A 149 4.09 -10.60 12.74
C LYS A 149 3.71 -9.53 13.75
N ILE A 150 4.48 -8.43 13.84
CA ILE A 150 4.16 -7.27 14.68
C ILE A 150 2.79 -6.69 14.31
N VAL A 151 2.51 -6.58 13.00
CA VAL A 151 1.21 -6.09 12.52
C VAL A 151 0.07 -7.05 12.93
N ARG A 152 0.32 -8.36 12.90
CA ARG A 152 -0.64 -9.36 13.35
C ARG A 152 -0.95 -9.25 14.85
N GLU A 153 0.06 -9.00 15.68
CA GLU A 153 -0.10 -8.84 17.12
C GLU A 153 -0.96 -7.63 17.47
N HIS A 154 -0.83 -6.56 16.69
CA HIS A 154 -1.59 -5.32 16.85
C HIS A 154 -2.83 -5.21 15.94
N ARG A 155 -3.31 -6.34 15.40
CA ARG A 155 -4.48 -6.36 14.50
C ARG A 155 -5.71 -5.66 15.09
N LYS A 156 -5.97 -5.82 16.38
CA LYS A 156 -7.13 -5.21 17.05
C LYS A 156 -7.04 -3.69 17.09
N GLU A 157 -5.84 -3.18 17.36
CA GLU A 157 -5.55 -1.74 17.39
C GLU A 157 -5.65 -1.13 16.00
N ILE A 158 -5.08 -1.80 14.99
CA ILE A 158 -5.14 -1.37 13.59
C ILE A 158 -6.57 -1.34 13.07
N SER A 159 -7.36 -2.38 13.40
CA SER A 159 -8.78 -2.50 13.01
C SER A 159 -9.72 -1.70 13.94
N SER A 160 -9.21 -0.74 14.68
CA SER A 160 -10.00 0.12 15.57
C SER A 160 -10.25 1.51 14.97
N PRO A 161 -11.22 2.28 15.50
CA PRO A 161 -11.40 3.68 15.09
C PRO A 161 -10.23 4.61 15.44
N LYS A 162 -9.32 4.18 16.32
CA LYS A 162 -8.15 4.95 16.72
C LYS A 162 -7.07 4.89 15.64
N GLY A 163 -6.26 5.95 15.51
CA GLY A 163 -5.11 5.95 14.63
C GLY A 163 -4.07 4.92 15.05
N PHE A 164 -3.32 4.42 14.08
CA PHE A 164 -2.20 3.52 14.27
C PHE A 164 -1.03 3.93 13.40
N CYS A 165 0.18 3.91 13.94
CA CYS A 165 1.41 4.18 13.21
C CYS A 165 2.52 3.24 13.69
N LEU A 166 3.31 2.73 12.76
CA LEU A 166 4.60 2.14 13.07
C LEU A 166 5.66 3.24 13.17
N SER A 167 6.65 3.03 14.02
CA SER A 167 7.81 3.91 14.13
C SER A 167 9.10 3.11 14.12
N TYR A 168 10.18 3.72 13.66
CA TYR A 168 11.53 3.22 13.73
C TYR A 168 12.48 4.36 14.04
N ASP A 169 13.35 4.20 15.02
CA ASP A 169 14.21 5.27 15.57
C ASP A 169 13.44 6.57 15.90
N GLY A 170 12.23 6.42 16.45
CA GLY A 170 11.36 7.53 16.81
C GLY A 170 10.70 8.24 15.63
N LYS A 171 11.00 7.86 14.38
CA LYS A 171 10.43 8.43 13.16
C LYS A 171 9.23 7.63 12.68
N THR A 172 8.31 8.32 12.00
CA THR A 172 7.05 7.79 11.45
C THR A 172 6.86 8.23 10.00
N VAL A 173 5.72 7.90 9.41
CA VAL A 173 5.34 8.44 8.09
C VAL A 173 5.27 9.96 8.05
N ARG A 174 5.02 10.62 9.18
CA ARG A 174 5.04 12.09 9.30
C ARG A 174 6.43 12.67 9.01
N ASP A 175 7.46 11.92 9.32
CA ASP A 175 8.87 12.30 9.12
C ASP A 175 9.42 11.82 7.77
N GLY A 176 8.55 11.28 6.90
CA GLY A 176 8.92 10.79 5.58
C GLY A 176 9.26 9.29 5.51
N GLU A 177 9.17 8.58 6.65
CA GLU A 177 9.52 7.18 6.68
C GLU A 177 8.43 6.29 6.05
N LYS A 178 8.85 5.29 5.28
CA LYS A 178 7.97 4.32 4.63
C LYS A 178 7.53 3.25 5.64
N LEU A 179 6.71 3.64 6.60
CA LEU A 179 6.23 2.78 7.68
C LEU A 179 4.71 2.66 7.66
N GLY A 180 4.20 1.50 8.05
CA GLY A 180 2.78 1.22 8.07
C GLY A 180 2.01 2.17 8.99
N PHE A 181 0.89 2.71 8.51
CA PHE A 181 0.03 3.62 9.27
C PHE A 181 -1.42 3.53 8.81
N THR A 182 -2.32 4.06 9.64
CA THR A 182 -3.74 4.21 9.29
C THR A 182 -4.16 5.67 9.22
N PHE A 183 -5.13 5.94 8.35
CA PHE A 183 -5.78 7.26 8.27
C PHE A 183 -7.27 7.10 7.99
N ASP A 184 -8.06 8.08 8.38
CA ASP A 184 -9.50 8.11 8.18
C ASP A 184 -9.94 9.06 7.06
N LYS A 185 -11.26 9.25 6.92
CA LYS A 185 -11.84 10.16 5.93
C LYS A 185 -11.43 11.62 6.14
N ASN A 186 -11.27 12.07 7.38
CA ASN A 186 -10.91 13.47 7.69
C ASN A 186 -9.45 13.71 7.32
N ASP A 187 -8.58 12.78 7.71
CA ASP A 187 -7.18 12.80 7.30
C ASP A 187 -7.03 12.81 5.78
N PHE A 188 -7.78 11.95 5.08
CA PHE A 188 -7.81 11.92 3.61
C PHE A 188 -8.15 13.27 2.99
N ILE A 189 -9.16 13.98 3.54
CA ILE A 189 -9.53 15.31 3.04
C ILE A 189 -8.36 16.30 3.21
N ASN A 190 -7.67 16.26 4.34
CA ASN A 190 -6.54 17.13 4.62
C ASN A 190 -5.36 16.82 3.67
N TYR A 191 -4.96 15.57 3.53
CA TYR A 191 -3.90 15.14 2.63
C TYR A 191 -4.21 15.50 1.16
N ARG A 192 -5.45 15.29 0.74
CA ARG A 192 -5.89 15.67 -0.61
C ARG A 192 -5.81 17.18 -0.84
N ARG A 193 -6.07 18.01 0.19
CA ARG A 193 -5.91 19.47 0.09
C ARG A 193 -4.46 19.85 -0.17
N VAL A 194 -3.50 19.20 0.50
CA VAL A 194 -2.07 19.43 0.27
C VAL A 194 -1.72 19.16 -1.19
N ILE A 195 -2.09 17.99 -1.71
CA ILE A 195 -1.82 17.63 -3.12
C ILE A 195 -2.47 18.61 -4.09
N ARG A 196 -3.72 19.02 -3.85
CA ARG A 196 -4.40 20.01 -4.71
C ARG A 196 -3.71 21.35 -4.67
N LYS A 197 -3.33 21.84 -3.49
CA LYS A 197 -2.63 23.11 -3.34
C LYS A 197 -1.30 23.12 -4.10
N GLN A 198 -0.52 22.07 -4.00
CA GLN A 198 0.73 21.95 -4.75
C GLN A 198 0.48 21.82 -6.26
N GLY A 199 -0.55 21.06 -6.68
CA GLY A 199 -0.87 20.85 -8.09
C GLY A 199 -1.44 22.08 -8.81
N THR A 200 -1.96 23.08 -8.08
CA THR A 200 -2.56 24.29 -8.65
C THR A 200 -1.60 25.49 -8.72
N GLY A 201 -0.43 25.40 -8.06
CA GLY A 201 0.48 26.53 -7.86
C GLY A 201 1.30 26.97 -9.10
N LEU A 202 1.16 26.31 -10.26
CA LEU A 202 2.05 26.50 -11.39
C LEU A 202 1.32 27.03 -12.63
N TYR A 203 0.94 28.28 -12.54
CA TYR A 203 0.51 29.05 -13.71
C TYR A 203 1.59 30.10 -14.02
N LYS A 204 1.89 30.33 -15.32
CA LYS A 204 2.68 31.50 -15.70
C LYS A 204 2.01 32.75 -15.14
N THR A 205 2.79 33.64 -14.55
CA THR A 205 2.32 34.98 -14.21
C THR A 205 1.88 35.62 -15.52
N PRO A 206 0.62 36.07 -15.67
CA PRO A 206 0.20 36.67 -16.91
C PRO A 206 1.03 37.94 -17.14
N GLN A 207 1.71 38.01 -18.26
CA GLN A 207 2.21 39.28 -18.76
C GLN A 207 1.02 40.17 -19.07
N VAL A 208 1.13 41.45 -18.83
CA VAL A 208 0.03 42.43 -19.10
C VAL A 208 -0.50 42.22 -20.51
N GLY A 209 -1.79 41.87 -20.63
CA GLY A 209 -2.46 41.62 -21.90
C GLY A 209 -2.64 40.17 -22.34
N MET A 210 -2.09 39.17 -21.59
CA MET A 210 -2.31 37.74 -21.87
C MET A 210 -3.48 37.17 -21.08
N TYR A 211 -4.50 36.70 -21.78
CA TYR A 211 -5.63 35.94 -21.28
C TYR A 211 -5.93 34.80 -22.25
N PRO A 212 -6.12 33.54 -21.80
CA PRO A 212 -6.18 33.04 -20.41
C PRO A 212 -4.78 32.69 -19.82
N ARG A 213 -4.72 32.54 -18.47
CA ARG A 213 -3.50 32.10 -17.79
C ARG A 213 -3.05 30.73 -18.29
N GLU A 214 -1.91 30.67 -18.93
CA GLU A 214 -1.34 29.41 -19.40
C GLU A 214 -0.65 28.65 -18.29
N LYS A 215 -0.84 27.34 -18.28
CA LYS A 215 -0.04 26.45 -17.42
C LYS A 215 1.37 26.35 -17.95
N HIS A 216 2.36 26.29 -17.05
CA HIS A 216 3.72 25.99 -17.48
C HIS A 216 3.78 24.67 -18.27
N PRO A 217 4.68 24.55 -19.25
CA PRO A 217 4.96 23.29 -19.91
C PRO A 217 5.22 22.17 -18.91
N VAL A 218 4.86 20.95 -19.29
CA VAL A 218 4.92 19.78 -18.40
C VAL A 218 6.30 19.61 -17.74
N GLY A 219 7.39 19.81 -18.48
CA GLY A 219 8.76 19.76 -17.96
C GLY A 219 9.10 20.81 -16.89
N GLN A 220 8.43 21.96 -16.89
CA GLN A 220 8.66 23.05 -15.93
C GLN A 220 7.80 22.96 -14.66
N ARG A 221 6.97 21.89 -14.53
CA ARG A 221 6.09 21.67 -13.37
C ARG A 221 6.68 20.72 -12.35
N HIS A 222 7.98 20.60 -12.23
CA HIS A 222 8.63 19.63 -11.32
C HIS A 222 8.15 19.75 -9.88
N THR A 223 8.05 20.96 -9.36
CA THR A 223 7.59 21.21 -7.98
C THR A 223 6.14 20.80 -7.75
N ALA A 224 5.27 20.86 -8.79
CA ALA A 224 3.88 20.42 -8.68
C ALA A 224 3.69 18.89 -8.77
N ARG A 225 4.76 18.15 -8.97
CA ARG A 225 4.72 16.70 -9.16
C ARG A 225 5.44 15.94 -8.06
N HIS A 226 6.14 16.65 -7.23
CA HIS A 226 6.87 16.10 -6.11
C HIS A 226 5.98 16.12 -4.86
N PHE A 227 5.54 14.95 -4.41
CA PHE A 227 4.67 14.76 -3.26
C PHE A 227 5.33 13.83 -2.22
N PRO A 228 6.40 14.30 -1.56
CA PRO A 228 7.09 13.50 -0.56
C PRO A 228 6.20 13.23 0.64
N LEU A 229 6.43 12.10 1.32
CA LEU A 229 5.59 11.62 2.41
C LEU A 229 5.47 12.66 3.53
N GLU A 230 6.57 13.27 3.94
CA GLU A 230 6.62 14.25 5.03
C GLU A 230 5.79 15.50 4.74
N LYS A 231 5.61 15.88 3.47
CA LYS A 231 4.73 17.00 3.10
C LYS A 231 3.26 16.61 3.06
N VAL A 232 2.96 15.44 2.50
CA VAL A 232 1.58 14.98 2.34
C VAL A 232 0.98 14.59 3.67
N PHE A 233 1.75 13.89 4.51
CA PHE A 233 1.31 13.32 5.78
C PHE A 233 1.76 14.13 7.01
N ALA A 234 2.26 15.35 6.83
CA ALA A 234 2.65 16.25 7.94
C ALA A 234 1.56 16.44 9.01
N SER A 235 0.29 16.41 8.59
CA SER A 235 -0.86 16.60 9.49
C SER A 235 -1.34 15.29 10.14
N THR A 236 -0.63 14.17 9.96
CA THR A 236 -0.97 12.91 10.62
C THR A 236 -0.89 13.06 12.13
N ASN A 237 -1.98 12.74 12.82
CA ASN A 237 -2.05 12.90 14.26
C ASN A 237 -1.41 11.69 14.97
N VAL A 238 -0.09 11.68 15.05
CA VAL A 238 0.68 10.61 15.69
C VAL A 238 0.41 10.54 17.19
N GLU A 239 0.17 11.68 17.84
CA GLU A 239 -0.06 11.79 19.29
C GLU A 239 -1.35 11.09 19.75
N LYS A 240 -2.39 11.11 18.90
CA LYS A 240 -3.65 10.42 19.14
C LYS A 240 -3.69 9.00 18.59
N SER A 241 -2.63 8.57 17.92
CA SER A 241 -2.48 7.26 17.33
C SER A 241 -1.77 6.30 18.28
N LYS A 242 -2.07 5.02 18.18
CA LYS A 242 -1.23 3.99 18.81
C LYS A 242 0.05 3.87 17.98
N VAL A 243 1.18 4.21 18.58
CA VAL A 243 2.48 4.09 17.94
C VAL A 243 3.17 2.84 18.45
N ILE A 244 3.69 2.02 17.54
CA ILE A 244 4.44 0.80 17.83
C ILE A 244 5.83 0.92 17.22
N ALA A 245 6.85 0.82 18.06
CA ALA A 245 8.24 0.84 17.64
C ALA A 245 8.64 -0.52 17.05
N LEU A 246 9.27 -0.48 15.88
CA LEU A 246 9.84 -1.66 15.23
C LEU A 246 11.23 -1.95 15.84
N PRO A 247 11.55 -3.21 16.16
CA PRO A 247 12.87 -3.58 16.67
C PRO A 247 13.96 -3.53 15.59
N TRP A 248 13.59 -3.75 14.33
CA TRP A 248 14.46 -3.66 13.17
C TRP A 248 13.67 -3.33 11.92
N ARG A 249 14.33 -2.70 10.95
CA ARG A 249 13.79 -2.36 9.65
C ARG A 249 14.90 -2.20 8.62
N TYR A 250 14.62 -2.60 7.39
CA TYR A 250 15.45 -2.32 6.22
C TYR A 250 14.61 -1.59 5.17
N ASN A 251 15.18 -0.53 4.61
CA ASN A 251 14.56 0.18 3.50
C ASN A 251 15.29 -0.21 2.22
N ILE A 252 14.79 -1.24 1.52
CA ILE A 252 15.44 -1.82 0.36
C ILE A 252 15.28 -0.96 -0.90
N ASP A 253 15.64 0.32 -0.80
CA ASP A 253 15.58 1.30 -1.89
C ASP A 253 16.82 1.27 -2.79
N SER A 254 17.87 0.55 -2.40
CA SER A 254 19.11 0.43 -3.14
C SER A 254 19.64 -1.00 -3.09
N TRP A 255 20.53 -1.34 -4.03
CA TRP A 255 21.18 -2.65 -4.04
C TRP A 255 21.96 -2.94 -2.75
N ASP A 256 22.65 -1.94 -2.22
CA ASP A 256 23.44 -2.09 -1.00
C ASP A 256 22.57 -2.40 0.21
N GLU A 257 21.45 -1.70 0.38
CA GLU A 257 20.48 -1.97 1.45
C GLU A 257 19.79 -3.33 1.26
N TYR A 258 19.53 -3.74 0.03
CA TYR A 258 19.02 -5.07 -0.25
C TYR A 258 20.02 -6.17 0.11
N VAL A 259 21.29 -6.03 -0.29
CA VAL A 259 22.35 -6.97 0.08
C VAL A 259 22.53 -7.03 1.59
N LYS A 260 22.52 -5.88 2.26
CA LYS A 260 22.59 -5.78 3.72
C LYS A 260 21.45 -6.54 4.41
N TYR A 261 20.21 -6.39 3.90
CA TYR A 261 19.08 -7.18 4.39
C TYR A 261 19.27 -8.68 4.16
N MET A 262 19.62 -9.07 2.93
CA MET A 262 19.78 -10.50 2.56
C MET A 262 20.91 -11.18 3.30
N SER A 263 21.93 -10.44 3.76
CA SER A 263 23.04 -10.94 4.55
C SER A 263 22.79 -10.88 6.06
N SER A 264 21.64 -10.34 6.48
CA SER A 264 21.32 -10.18 7.90
C SER A 264 20.68 -11.43 8.49
N GLU A 265 20.78 -11.57 9.81
CA GLU A 265 20.06 -12.60 10.59
C GLU A 265 18.54 -12.49 10.49
N HIS A 266 18.03 -11.29 10.16
CA HIS A 266 16.59 -11.01 10.06
C HIS A 266 15.95 -11.62 8.80
N GLN A 267 16.75 -11.94 7.78
CA GLN A 267 16.23 -12.53 6.54
C GLN A 267 15.49 -13.86 6.78
N GLY A 268 16.01 -14.69 7.70
CA GLY A 268 15.38 -15.96 8.08
C GLY A 268 14.09 -15.83 8.90
N LEU A 269 13.80 -14.65 9.46
CA LEU A 269 12.61 -14.42 10.30
C LEU A 269 11.34 -14.24 9.47
N ILE A 270 11.47 -13.80 8.21
CA ILE A 270 10.35 -13.63 7.31
C ILE A 270 10.18 -14.88 6.46
N THR A 271 9.05 -15.55 6.60
CA THR A 271 8.71 -16.76 5.84
C THR A 271 7.39 -16.59 5.14
N ARG A 272 7.27 -17.16 3.93
CA ARG A 272 5.98 -17.21 3.24
C ARG A 272 5.07 -18.20 3.94
N PRO A 273 3.87 -17.80 4.41
CA PRO A 273 2.90 -18.74 4.93
C PRO A 273 2.42 -19.69 3.82
N ASN A 274 2.33 -20.97 4.13
CA ASN A 274 1.69 -21.93 3.25
C ASN A 274 0.22 -21.53 3.04
N LYS A 275 -0.30 -21.59 1.81
CA LYS A 275 -1.70 -21.29 1.44
C LYS A 275 -2.14 -19.83 1.63
N LEU A 276 -1.21 -18.86 1.73
CA LEU A 276 -1.59 -17.44 1.86
C LEU A 276 -2.22 -16.90 0.57
N PHE A 277 -1.65 -17.27 -0.57
CA PHE A 277 -2.10 -16.82 -1.88
C PHE A 277 -2.76 -17.99 -2.63
N LEU A 278 -3.97 -17.75 -3.12
CA LEU A 278 -4.61 -18.61 -4.11
C LEU A 278 -4.43 -17.92 -5.46
N SER A 279 -3.63 -18.52 -6.33
CA SER A 279 -3.60 -18.09 -7.73
C SER A 279 -4.94 -18.41 -8.39
N TYR A 280 -5.28 -17.70 -9.46
CA TYR A 280 -6.49 -18.00 -10.25
C TYR A 280 -6.49 -19.46 -10.80
N ARG A 281 -5.32 -20.02 -11.06
CA ARG A 281 -5.15 -21.42 -11.46
C ARG A 281 -5.52 -22.41 -10.36
N GLU A 282 -5.08 -22.13 -9.11
CA GLU A 282 -5.42 -23.00 -7.96
C GLU A 282 -6.92 -23.02 -7.67
N TRP A 283 -7.65 -21.95 -7.98
CA TRP A 283 -9.11 -21.94 -7.86
C TRP A 283 -9.79 -22.83 -8.89
N ASN A 284 -9.30 -22.85 -10.13
CA ASN A 284 -9.83 -23.72 -11.19
C ASN A 284 -9.48 -25.20 -10.94
N GLU A 285 -8.30 -25.47 -10.39
CA GLU A 285 -7.87 -26.84 -10.04
C GLU A 285 -8.67 -27.41 -8.84
N ILE A 286 -8.98 -26.58 -7.84
CA ILE A 286 -9.80 -27.00 -6.68
C ILE A 286 -11.26 -27.27 -7.09
N GLY A 287 -11.76 -26.64 -8.14
CA GLY A 287 -13.12 -26.86 -8.64
C GLY A 287 -13.27 -28.06 -9.56
N VAL A 288 -12.18 -28.58 -10.11
CA VAL A 288 -12.19 -29.70 -11.05
C VAL A 288 -12.07 -31.06 -10.34
N ASP A 289 -11.44 -31.11 -9.16
CA ASP A 289 -11.22 -32.37 -8.42
C ASP A 289 -12.41 -32.83 -7.57
N ASN A 290 -13.57 -32.17 -7.65
CA ASN A 290 -14.77 -32.57 -6.90
C ASN A 290 -15.88 -33.20 -7.76
N ASP A 291 -15.63 -33.44 -9.04
CA ASP A 291 -16.62 -34.03 -9.97
C ASP A 291 -16.16 -35.39 -10.60
N GLU A 292 -15.20 -36.10 -9.97
CA GLU A 292 -14.91 -37.51 -10.31
C GLU A 292 -15.20 -38.46 -9.14
#